data_a4adf4dce36113118a6a3aa8b06390d8
#
_entry.id   a4adf4dce36113118a6a3aa8b06390d8
#
_cell.length_a   1.000
_cell.length_b   1.000
_cell.length_c   1.000
_cell.angle_alpha   90.00
_cell.angle_beta   90.00
_cell.angle_gamma   90.00
#
_symmetry.space_group_name_H-M   'P 1'
#
loop_
_entity.id
_entity.type
_entity.pdbx_description
1 polymer ?
#
loop_
_entity_poly.entity_id
_entity_poly.type
_entity_poly.pdbx_seq_one_letter_code
_entity_poly.pdbx_strand_id
1 'polypeptide(L)'
;MIEIDWKTRNFYIIYLLKSRQYLLQRLKQIDSVQQSLHKDHSSTDFIIISFLVRSILEKQEQNIQELIRKFRDSTTLTDEKASLVQRLLDHTIDQLQTKLFTDEQLTLLRQILERHLMNRIYLLAFYPNGDIDQLRDQILHQQINQLSLNLSHNSKLLNIPTKFFTTSPWPSAQAELLLLSAYKTPRDKIQCIYRCCSHIMTLLSTSQNSIPSADDLLPVLIFVVIKSNTRSILSTIEYINTFYLNEMTGEQSYYWTQFCSAVEFIKTILHCNP
;
A
#
# COMPACT_ATOMS: atom_id res chain seq x y z
N MET A 1 19.56 -36.22 18.09
CA MET A 1 20.28 -35.32 17.16
C MET A 1 19.77 -35.62 15.76
N ILE A 2 18.99 -34.73 15.17
CA ILE A 2 18.46 -34.91 13.80
C ILE A 2 19.60 -34.50 12.87
N GLU A 3 20.21 -35.47 12.20
CA GLU A 3 21.13 -35.22 11.09
C GLU A 3 20.34 -34.60 9.96
N ILE A 4 20.45 -33.29 9.80
CA ILE A 4 19.92 -32.60 8.61
C ILE A 4 20.80 -32.95 7.43
N ASP A 5 20.24 -33.66 6.46
CA ASP A 5 20.90 -34.11 5.24
C ASP A 5 21.69 -32.94 4.59
N TRP A 6 22.92 -33.22 4.12
CA TRP A 6 23.83 -32.26 3.51
C TRP A 6 23.20 -31.47 2.35
N LYS A 7 22.30 -32.10 1.57
CA LYS A 7 21.57 -31.43 0.49
C LYS A 7 20.60 -30.38 1.01
N THR A 8 19.87 -30.66 2.08
CA THR A 8 18.92 -29.74 2.74
C THR A 8 19.68 -28.56 3.34
N ARG A 9 20.85 -28.80 3.93
CA ARG A 9 21.72 -27.76 4.50
C ARG A 9 22.26 -26.81 3.43
N ASN A 10 22.71 -27.32 2.29
CA ASN A 10 23.17 -26.52 1.15
C ASN A 10 22.03 -25.73 0.52
N PHE A 11 20.84 -26.31 0.39
CA PHE A 11 19.66 -25.61 -0.11
C PHE A 11 19.30 -24.43 0.79
N TYR A 12 19.37 -24.61 2.11
CA TYR A 12 19.10 -23.57 3.10
C TYR A 12 20.15 -22.44 3.04
N ILE A 13 21.43 -22.78 2.87
CA ILE A 13 22.51 -21.80 2.70
C ILE A 13 22.32 -20.98 1.41
N ILE A 14 21.99 -21.64 0.30
CA ILE A 14 21.70 -20.95 -0.97
C ILE A 14 20.49 -20.02 -0.84
N TYR A 15 19.45 -20.47 -0.16
CA TYR A 15 18.26 -19.65 0.14
C TYR A 15 18.62 -18.41 0.98
N LEU A 16 19.39 -18.56 2.04
CA LEU A 16 19.86 -17.46 2.89
C LEU A 16 20.76 -16.48 2.12
N LEU A 17 21.64 -16.97 1.26
CA LEU A 17 22.50 -16.12 0.42
C LEU A 17 21.68 -15.32 -0.59
N LYS A 18 20.68 -15.94 -1.24
CA LYS A 18 19.75 -15.24 -2.14
C LYS A 18 18.92 -14.21 -1.39
N SER A 19 18.41 -14.53 -0.20
CA SER A 19 17.66 -13.61 0.65
C SER A 19 18.53 -12.43 1.10
N ARG A 20 19.79 -12.68 1.48
CA ARG A 20 20.76 -11.61 1.81
C ARG A 20 21.04 -10.71 0.62
N GLN A 21 21.25 -11.28 -0.57
CA GLN A 21 21.50 -10.53 -1.80
C GLN A 21 20.28 -9.66 -2.18
N TYR A 22 19.09 -10.20 -2.01
CA TYR A 22 17.82 -9.48 -2.18
C TYR A 22 17.71 -8.31 -1.19
N LEU A 23 17.97 -8.53 0.11
CA LEU A 23 17.93 -7.48 1.12
C LEU A 23 18.95 -6.36 0.86
N LEU A 24 20.16 -6.72 0.42
CA LEU A 24 21.19 -5.74 0.02
C LEU A 24 20.79 -4.93 -1.20
N GLN A 25 20.10 -5.56 -2.16
CA GLN A 25 19.57 -4.87 -3.32
C GLN A 25 18.43 -3.91 -2.95
N ARG A 26 17.59 -4.30 -1.99
CA ARG A 26 16.53 -3.45 -1.42
C ARG A 26 17.10 -2.26 -0.63
N LEU A 27 18.13 -2.47 0.17
CA LEU A 27 18.82 -1.37 0.87
C LEU A 27 19.36 -0.35 -0.14
N LYS A 28 20.01 -0.80 -1.22
CA LYS A 28 20.47 0.10 -2.29
C LYS A 28 19.32 0.85 -2.98
N GLN A 29 18.16 0.21 -3.15
CA GLN A 29 16.96 0.87 -3.69
C GLN A 29 16.40 1.92 -2.72
N ILE A 30 16.36 1.60 -1.43
CA ILE A 30 15.95 2.55 -0.39
C ILE A 30 16.91 3.75 -0.36
N ASP A 31 18.22 3.50 -0.40
CA ASP A 31 19.24 4.55 -0.47
C ASP A 31 19.08 5.41 -1.74
N SER A 32 18.78 4.79 -2.89
CA SER A 32 18.55 5.52 -4.14
C SER A 32 17.26 6.32 -4.13
N VAL A 33 16.20 5.81 -3.49
CA VAL A 33 14.93 6.53 -3.28
C VAL A 33 15.12 7.65 -2.26
N GLN A 34 15.88 7.43 -1.18
CA GLN A 34 16.26 8.51 -0.26
C GLN A 34 17.11 9.57 -0.97
N GLN A 35 18.06 9.18 -1.81
CA GLN A 35 18.88 10.13 -2.58
C GLN A 35 18.06 10.87 -3.65
N SER A 36 17.07 10.25 -4.29
CA SER A 36 16.17 10.94 -5.23
C SER A 36 15.21 11.87 -4.49
N LEU A 37 14.67 11.46 -3.35
CA LEU A 37 13.87 12.33 -2.47
C LEU A 37 14.69 13.53 -1.95
N HIS A 38 16.00 13.35 -1.71
CA HIS A 38 16.90 14.44 -1.37
C HIS A 38 17.30 15.33 -2.56
N LYS A 39 17.20 14.81 -3.79
CA LYS A 39 17.47 15.60 -5.01
C LYS A 39 16.29 16.42 -5.49
N ASP A 40 15.06 15.92 -5.34
CA ASP A 40 13.85 16.56 -5.85
C ASP A 40 13.27 17.63 -4.89
N HIS A 41 13.56 17.52 -3.58
CA HIS A 41 13.20 18.55 -2.61
C HIS A 41 14.44 18.91 -1.83
N SER A 42 14.88 20.16 -1.95
CA SER A 42 15.98 20.64 -1.10
C SER A 42 15.65 20.27 0.35
N SER A 43 16.59 19.66 1.05
CA SER A 43 16.43 19.29 2.48
C SER A 43 15.91 20.46 3.30
N THR A 44 16.19 21.67 2.86
CA THR A 44 15.76 22.95 3.43
C THR A 44 14.25 23.13 3.30
N ASP A 45 13.65 22.89 2.12
CA ASP A 45 12.21 23.06 1.92
C ASP A 45 11.41 22.08 2.77
N PHE A 46 11.85 20.82 2.85
CA PHE A 46 11.21 19.83 3.71
C PHE A 46 11.26 20.22 5.19
N ILE A 47 12.40 20.71 5.68
CA ILE A 47 12.56 21.16 7.08
C ILE A 47 11.67 22.35 7.35
N ILE A 48 11.70 23.37 6.49
CA ILE A 48 10.89 24.59 6.65
C ILE A 48 9.40 24.25 6.64
N ILE A 49 8.94 23.45 5.66
CA ILE A 49 7.55 23.10 5.52
C ILE A 49 7.10 22.20 6.70
N SER A 50 7.94 21.28 7.17
CA SER A 50 7.63 20.46 8.34
C SER A 50 7.48 21.30 9.61
N PHE A 51 8.30 22.32 9.79
CA PHE A 51 8.20 23.26 10.92
C PHE A 51 6.93 24.10 10.82
N LEU A 52 6.61 24.61 9.62
CA LEU A 52 5.37 25.36 9.36
C LEU A 52 4.14 24.51 9.66
N VAL A 53 4.11 23.25 9.16
CA VAL A 53 3.01 22.31 9.41
C VAL A 53 2.82 22.09 10.92
N ARG A 54 3.90 21.93 11.68
CA ARG A 54 3.81 21.78 13.13
C ARG A 54 3.16 23.00 13.79
N SER A 55 3.60 24.21 13.43
CA SER A 55 3.02 25.46 13.95
C SER A 55 1.54 25.62 13.57
N ILE A 56 1.18 25.19 12.35
CA ILE A 56 -0.21 25.22 11.89
C ILE A 56 -1.07 24.24 12.69
N LEU A 57 -0.60 23.01 12.88
CA LEU A 57 -1.32 21.99 13.64
C LEU A 57 -1.55 22.40 15.09
N GLU A 58 -0.58 23.09 15.71
CA GLU A 58 -0.75 23.64 17.07
C GLU A 58 -1.88 24.69 17.12
N LYS A 59 -2.02 25.52 16.08
CA LYS A 59 -3.13 26.50 15.97
C LYS A 59 -4.47 25.84 15.66
N GLN A 60 -4.47 24.72 14.94
CA GLN A 60 -5.68 24.00 14.52
C GLN A 60 -6.08 22.88 15.50
N GLU A 61 -5.43 22.78 16.66
CA GLU A 61 -5.64 21.68 17.60
C GLU A 61 -7.10 21.52 18.02
N GLN A 62 -7.84 22.62 18.22
CA GLN A 62 -9.27 22.56 18.58
C GLN A 62 -10.11 21.93 17.47
N ASN A 63 -9.86 22.29 16.20
CA ASN A 63 -10.57 21.73 15.04
C ASN A 63 -10.22 20.26 14.84
N ILE A 64 -8.97 19.87 15.11
CA ILE A 64 -8.53 18.46 15.07
C ILE A 64 -9.21 17.64 16.17
N GLN A 65 -9.32 18.17 17.38
CA GLN A 65 -10.02 17.48 18.47
C GLN A 65 -11.52 17.31 18.17
N GLU A 66 -12.15 18.30 17.55
CA GLU A 66 -13.54 18.18 17.11
C GLU A 66 -13.69 17.13 16.01
N LEU A 67 -12.77 17.07 15.05
CA LEU A 67 -12.71 16.02 14.03
C LEU A 67 -12.62 14.64 14.69
N ILE A 68 -11.70 14.45 15.65
CA ILE A 68 -11.53 13.17 16.36
C ILE A 68 -12.82 12.80 17.09
N ARG A 69 -13.54 13.76 17.69
CA ARG A 69 -14.82 13.54 18.35
C ARG A 69 -15.88 13.03 17.36
N LYS A 70 -15.97 13.64 16.18
CA LYS A 70 -16.89 13.21 15.12
C LYS A 70 -16.54 11.83 14.57
N PHE A 71 -15.27 11.46 14.53
CA PHE A 71 -14.85 10.11 14.14
C PHE A 71 -15.25 9.05 15.17
N ARG A 72 -15.31 9.40 16.44
CA ARG A 72 -15.81 8.52 17.52
C ARG A 72 -17.32 8.40 17.55
N ASP A 73 -18.01 9.35 16.96
CA ASP A 73 -19.48 9.33 16.89
C ASP A 73 -19.93 8.31 15.83
N SER A 74 -20.64 7.28 16.29
CA SER A 74 -21.17 6.22 15.42
C SER A 74 -22.32 6.70 14.51
N THR A 75 -22.92 7.85 14.80
CA THR A 75 -24.02 8.41 13.99
C THR A 75 -23.52 9.13 12.74
N THR A 76 -22.23 9.54 12.70
CA THR A 76 -21.62 10.22 11.56
C THR A 76 -21.30 9.21 10.46
N LEU A 77 -21.83 9.43 9.26
CA LEU A 77 -21.59 8.57 8.08
C LEU A 77 -20.14 8.63 7.63
N THR A 78 -19.67 7.54 7.04
CA THR A 78 -18.28 7.40 6.56
C THR A 78 -17.91 8.46 5.51
N ASP A 79 -18.81 8.74 4.57
CA ASP A 79 -18.62 9.76 3.53
C ASP A 79 -18.57 11.19 4.12
N GLU A 80 -19.35 11.42 5.17
CA GLU A 80 -19.30 12.68 5.91
C GLU A 80 -17.95 12.83 6.63
N LYS A 81 -17.44 11.76 7.24
CA LYS A 81 -16.11 11.74 7.87
C LYS A 81 -15.01 12.06 6.86
N ALA A 82 -15.08 11.48 5.66
CA ALA A 82 -14.13 11.79 4.58
C ALA A 82 -14.20 13.27 4.17
N SER A 83 -15.40 13.79 3.98
CA SER A 83 -15.63 15.20 3.64
C SER A 83 -15.13 16.17 4.74
N LEU A 84 -15.22 15.77 6.02
CA LEU A 84 -14.67 16.55 7.13
C LEU A 84 -13.14 16.66 7.08
N VAL A 85 -12.45 15.56 6.74
CA VAL A 85 -11.00 15.55 6.58
C VAL A 85 -10.59 16.50 5.45
N GLN A 86 -11.22 16.38 4.28
CA GLN A 86 -10.89 17.23 3.13
C GLN A 86 -11.14 18.71 3.44
N ARG A 87 -12.29 19.04 4.01
CA ARG A 87 -12.61 20.43 4.42
C ARG A 87 -11.59 21.01 5.41
N LEU A 88 -11.12 20.21 6.37
CA LEU A 88 -10.13 20.67 7.32
C LEU A 88 -8.78 20.91 6.64
N LEU A 89 -8.36 20.02 5.71
CA LEU A 89 -7.13 20.21 4.93
C LEU A 89 -7.22 21.46 4.05
N ASP A 90 -8.29 21.60 3.28
CA ASP A 90 -8.48 22.73 2.37
C ASP A 90 -8.54 24.05 3.16
N HIS A 91 -9.35 24.11 4.22
CA HIS A 91 -9.44 25.30 5.08
C HIS A 91 -8.08 25.68 5.69
N THR A 92 -7.29 24.68 6.11
CA THR A 92 -5.97 24.92 6.69
C THR A 92 -4.99 25.47 5.65
N ILE A 93 -5.07 24.98 4.42
CA ILE A 93 -4.23 25.44 3.30
C ILE A 93 -4.64 26.87 2.87
N ASP A 94 -5.95 27.12 2.78
CA ASP A 94 -6.50 28.44 2.37
C ASP A 94 -6.15 29.55 3.35
N GLN A 95 -6.03 29.23 4.63
CA GLN A 95 -5.58 30.19 5.66
C GLN A 95 -4.11 30.61 5.51
N LEU A 96 -3.33 29.83 4.75
CA LEU A 96 -1.96 30.20 4.44
C LEU A 96 -1.94 31.21 3.29
N GLN A 97 -1.01 32.13 3.35
CA GLN A 97 -0.77 33.04 2.22
C GLN A 97 -0.14 32.22 1.06
N THR A 98 -0.97 31.46 0.33
CA THR A 98 -0.53 30.51 -0.71
C THR A 98 0.31 31.17 -1.80
N LYS A 99 0.19 32.48 -1.99
CA LYS A 99 0.99 33.30 -2.95
C LYS A 99 2.51 33.28 -2.67
N LEU A 100 2.92 32.85 -1.48
CA LEU A 100 4.33 32.77 -1.08
C LEU A 100 4.98 31.42 -1.38
N PHE A 101 4.19 30.42 -1.83
CA PHE A 101 4.65 29.06 -2.06
C PHE A 101 4.59 28.71 -3.54
N THR A 102 5.53 27.90 -4.02
CA THR A 102 5.43 27.27 -5.33
C THR A 102 4.41 26.13 -5.28
N ASP A 103 3.90 25.69 -6.44
CA ASP A 103 2.95 24.58 -6.54
C ASP A 103 3.53 23.29 -5.95
N GLU A 104 4.83 23.06 -6.10
CA GLU A 104 5.54 21.91 -5.52
C GLU A 104 5.56 21.98 -4.00
N GLN A 105 5.84 23.17 -3.44
CA GLN A 105 5.83 23.40 -2.00
C GLN A 105 4.43 23.26 -1.40
N LEU A 106 3.39 23.72 -2.10
CA LEU A 106 1.99 23.53 -1.69
C LEU A 106 1.59 22.04 -1.70
N THR A 107 2.03 21.30 -2.70
CA THR A 107 1.81 19.86 -2.78
C THR A 107 2.48 19.14 -1.62
N LEU A 108 3.74 19.47 -1.33
CA LEU A 108 4.48 18.90 -0.20
C LEU A 108 3.83 19.23 1.13
N LEU A 109 3.42 20.51 1.32
CA LEU A 109 2.73 20.98 2.51
C LEU A 109 1.43 20.20 2.74
N ARG A 110 0.60 20.01 1.69
CA ARG A 110 -0.63 19.22 1.75
C ARG A 110 -0.34 17.76 2.15
N GLN A 111 0.68 17.15 1.58
CA GLN A 111 1.05 15.76 1.90
C GLN A 111 1.52 15.61 3.37
N ILE A 112 2.31 16.53 3.88
CA ILE A 112 2.79 16.49 5.26
C ILE A 112 1.62 16.73 6.23
N LEU A 113 0.74 17.71 5.94
CA LEU A 113 -0.47 17.97 6.71
C LEU A 113 -1.39 16.74 6.75
N GLU A 114 -1.66 16.12 5.60
CA GLU A 114 -2.43 14.90 5.47
C GLU A 114 -1.85 13.78 6.34
N ARG A 115 -0.53 13.55 6.26
CA ARG A 115 0.15 12.53 7.09
C ARG A 115 -0.05 12.77 8.58
N HIS A 116 0.10 14.00 9.04
CA HIS A 116 -0.10 14.32 10.45
C HIS A 116 -1.54 14.14 10.89
N LEU A 117 -2.50 14.61 10.10
CA LEU A 117 -3.92 14.50 10.40
C LEU A 117 -4.39 13.04 10.39
N MET A 118 -4.10 12.31 9.32
CA MET A 118 -4.48 10.91 9.19
C MET A 118 -3.84 10.03 10.27
N ASN A 119 -2.60 10.34 10.69
CA ASN A 119 -1.97 9.63 11.79
C ASN A 119 -2.74 9.77 13.12
N ARG A 120 -3.38 10.94 13.37
CA ARG A 120 -4.17 11.21 14.58
C ARG A 120 -5.50 10.45 14.61
N ILE A 121 -6.12 10.23 13.46
CA ILE A 121 -7.42 9.56 13.32
C ILE A 121 -7.31 8.12 12.78
N TYR A 122 -6.10 7.62 12.53
CA TYR A 122 -5.86 6.39 11.78
C TYR A 122 -6.72 5.21 12.22
N LEU A 123 -6.68 4.86 13.51
CA LEU A 123 -7.43 3.69 13.99
C LEU A 123 -8.96 3.85 13.86
N LEU A 124 -9.45 5.08 14.05
CA LEU A 124 -10.89 5.38 13.93
C LEU A 124 -11.35 5.40 12.47
N ALA A 125 -10.46 5.79 11.56
CA ALA A 125 -10.74 5.84 10.13
C ALA A 125 -10.52 4.50 9.44
N PHE A 126 -9.54 3.72 9.90
CA PHE A 126 -9.14 2.45 9.31
C PHE A 126 -10.01 1.27 9.78
N TYR A 127 -10.50 1.33 11.02
CA TYR A 127 -11.41 0.35 11.61
C TYR A 127 -12.68 1.04 12.14
N PRO A 128 -13.54 1.57 11.24
CA PRO A 128 -14.73 2.32 11.66
C PRO A 128 -15.70 1.51 12.53
N ASN A 129 -15.73 0.18 12.36
CA ASN A 129 -16.54 -0.74 13.18
C ASN A 129 -15.69 -1.46 14.25
N GLY A 130 -14.49 -0.96 14.55
CA GLY A 130 -13.62 -1.46 15.60
C GLY A 130 -13.21 -2.92 15.43
N ASP A 131 -13.49 -3.75 16.43
CA ASP A 131 -13.07 -5.16 16.48
C ASP A 131 -13.71 -6.01 15.39
N ILE A 132 -14.87 -5.64 14.86
CA ILE A 132 -15.56 -6.36 13.78
C ILE A 132 -14.70 -6.31 12.50
N ASP A 133 -14.16 -5.13 12.16
CA ASP A 133 -13.31 -4.98 10.99
C ASP A 133 -12.01 -5.76 11.14
N GLN A 134 -11.42 -5.71 12.34
CA GLN A 134 -10.20 -6.46 12.65
C GLN A 134 -10.43 -7.98 12.53
N LEU A 135 -11.55 -8.47 13.06
CA LEU A 135 -11.91 -9.89 12.98
C LEU A 135 -12.11 -10.34 11.52
N ARG A 136 -12.80 -9.53 10.72
CA ARG A 136 -13.02 -9.79 9.29
C ARG A 136 -11.70 -9.89 8.52
N ASP A 137 -10.77 -8.96 8.76
CA ASP A 137 -9.43 -8.99 8.18
C ASP A 137 -8.63 -10.20 8.64
N GLN A 138 -8.71 -10.56 9.92
CA GLN A 138 -8.01 -11.72 10.47
C GLN A 138 -8.49 -13.04 9.86
N ILE A 139 -9.79 -13.20 9.67
CA ILE A 139 -10.37 -14.38 9.02
C ILE A 139 -9.83 -14.51 7.59
N LEU A 140 -9.92 -13.44 6.80
CA LEU A 140 -9.42 -13.45 5.42
C LEU A 140 -7.91 -13.73 5.38
N HIS A 141 -7.12 -13.11 6.26
CA HIS A 141 -5.68 -13.34 6.35
C HIS A 141 -5.34 -14.81 6.64
N GLN A 142 -6.07 -15.47 7.55
CA GLN A 142 -5.89 -16.88 7.85
C GLN A 142 -6.22 -17.77 6.65
N GLN A 143 -7.33 -17.49 5.96
CA GLN A 143 -7.74 -18.22 4.76
C GLN A 143 -6.72 -18.06 3.62
N ILE A 144 -6.24 -16.84 3.37
CA ILE A 144 -5.19 -16.58 2.38
C ILE A 144 -3.89 -17.31 2.76
N ASN A 145 -3.55 -17.36 4.04
CA ASN A 145 -2.37 -18.09 4.50
C ASN A 145 -2.46 -19.59 4.16
N GLN A 146 -3.59 -20.22 4.42
CA GLN A 146 -3.83 -21.63 4.06
C GLN A 146 -3.75 -21.85 2.54
N LEU A 147 -4.36 -20.98 1.76
CA LEU A 147 -4.27 -21.02 0.30
C LEU A 147 -2.83 -20.85 -0.18
N SER A 148 -2.07 -19.94 0.41
CA SER A 148 -0.67 -19.67 0.07
C SER A 148 0.25 -20.88 0.24
N LEU A 149 0.01 -21.74 1.23
CA LEU A 149 0.82 -22.94 1.46
C LEU A 149 0.76 -23.92 0.29
N ASN A 150 -0.42 -24.05 -0.32
CA ASN A 150 -0.68 -25.05 -1.37
C ASN A 150 -0.57 -24.47 -2.80
N LEU A 151 -0.53 -23.15 -2.94
CA LEU A 151 -0.54 -22.49 -4.24
C LEU A 151 0.86 -22.38 -4.84
N SER A 152 1.03 -22.92 -6.05
CA SER A 152 2.23 -22.71 -6.88
C SER A 152 1.92 -21.77 -8.07
N HIS A 153 2.95 -21.11 -8.61
CA HIS A 153 2.80 -20.24 -9.79
C HIS A 153 2.33 -20.98 -11.05
N ASN A 154 2.57 -22.29 -11.13
CA ASN A 154 2.09 -23.14 -12.22
C ASN A 154 0.69 -23.72 -11.99
N SER A 155 -0.01 -23.27 -10.94
CA SER A 155 -1.37 -23.72 -10.65
C SER A 155 -2.32 -23.34 -11.78
N LYS A 156 -3.10 -24.32 -12.26
CA LYS A 156 -4.16 -24.12 -13.26
C LYS A 156 -5.23 -23.14 -12.80
N LEU A 157 -5.37 -22.95 -11.48
CA LEU A 157 -6.32 -22.02 -10.89
C LEU A 157 -6.06 -20.57 -11.29
N LEU A 158 -4.79 -20.18 -11.41
CA LEU A 158 -4.39 -18.82 -11.75
C LEU A 158 -4.17 -18.60 -13.24
N ASN A 159 -3.95 -19.68 -13.99
CA ASN A 159 -3.69 -19.65 -15.43
C ASN A 159 -2.59 -18.66 -15.85
N ILE A 160 -1.53 -18.56 -15.02
CA ILE A 160 -0.38 -17.70 -15.34
C ILE A 160 0.35 -18.29 -16.55
N PRO A 161 0.60 -17.51 -17.61
CA PRO A 161 1.33 -17.99 -18.78
C PRO A 161 2.75 -18.46 -18.41
N THR A 162 3.16 -19.61 -18.97
CA THR A 162 4.47 -20.26 -18.67
C THR A 162 5.67 -19.37 -18.96
N LYS A 163 5.53 -18.46 -19.94
CA LYS A 163 6.53 -17.46 -20.28
C LYS A 163 6.96 -16.55 -19.13
N PHE A 164 6.10 -16.41 -18.08
CA PHE A 164 6.36 -15.57 -16.91
C PHE A 164 6.95 -16.35 -15.71
N PHE A 165 7.09 -17.66 -15.81
CA PHE A 165 7.59 -18.45 -14.69
C PHE A 165 9.04 -18.15 -14.31
N THR A 166 9.84 -17.62 -15.23
CA THR A 166 11.24 -17.22 -14.97
C THR A 166 11.34 -16.05 -13.99
N THR A 167 10.34 -15.18 -13.92
CA THR A 167 10.29 -14.00 -13.02
C THR A 167 9.59 -14.29 -11.70
N SER A 168 8.91 -15.45 -11.59
CA SER A 168 8.29 -15.91 -10.35
C SER A 168 9.35 -16.10 -9.23
N PRO A 169 9.01 -15.84 -7.97
CA PRO A 169 7.72 -15.46 -7.39
C PRO A 169 7.47 -13.96 -7.23
N TRP A 170 8.07 -13.09 -8.00
CA TRP A 170 7.92 -11.62 -7.96
C TRP A 170 8.19 -11.00 -6.58
N PRO A 171 9.38 -11.20 -6.00
CA PRO A 171 9.63 -10.84 -4.60
C PRO A 171 9.56 -9.33 -4.33
N SER A 172 9.94 -8.49 -5.30
CA SER A 172 9.85 -7.03 -5.17
C SER A 172 8.40 -6.56 -5.06
N ALA A 173 7.50 -7.14 -5.86
CA ALA A 173 6.08 -6.83 -5.81
C ALA A 173 5.44 -7.28 -4.49
N GLN A 174 5.79 -8.48 -3.99
CA GLN A 174 5.34 -8.96 -2.68
C GLN A 174 5.81 -8.04 -1.55
N ALA A 175 7.07 -7.58 -1.60
CA ALA A 175 7.63 -6.69 -0.59
C ALA A 175 6.91 -5.34 -0.52
N GLU A 176 6.45 -4.79 -1.66
CA GLU A 176 5.64 -3.56 -1.65
C GLU A 176 4.32 -3.77 -0.92
N LEU A 177 3.62 -4.88 -1.14
CA LEU A 177 2.37 -5.15 -0.44
C LEU A 177 2.56 -5.34 1.07
N LEU A 178 3.68 -5.91 1.52
CA LEU A 178 3.99 -6.04 2.94
C LEU A 178 4.16 -4.68 3.63
N LEU A 179 4.55 -3.64 2.88
CA LEU A 179 4.67 -2.27 3.42
C LEU A 179 3.31 -1.59 3.64
N LEU A 180 2.19 -2.12 3.13
CA LEU A 180 0.86 -1.52 3.32
C LEU A 180 0.52 -1.28 4.79
N SER A 181 0.93 -2.18 5.68
CA SER A 181 0.68 -2.05 7.13
C SER A 181 1.51 -0.95 7.80
N ALA A 182 2.64 -0.56 7.21
CA ALA A 182 3.52 0.47 7.76
C ALA A 182 3.02 1.90 7.48
N TYR A 183 2.27 2.09 6.40
CA TYR A 183 1.74 3.40 6.03
C TYR A 183 0.36 3.65 6.62
N LYS A 184 0.13 4.90 7.03
CA LYS A 184 -1.12 5.32 7.68
C LYS A 184 -1.99 6.23 6.83
N THR A 185 -1.46 6.81 5.75
CA THR A 185 -2.27 7.62 4.84
C THR A 185 -2.83 6.77 3.70
N PRO A 186 -4.02 7.08 3.18
CA PRO A 186 -4.55 6.38 2.02
C PRO A 186 -3.68 6.59 0.79
N ARG A 187 -3.12 7.78 0.61
CA ARG A 187 -2.16 8.13 -0.45
C ARG A 187 -0.91 7.24 -0.43
N ASP A 188 -0.28 7.07 0.72
CA ASP A 188 0.93 6.25 0.84
C ASP A 188 0.62 4.75 0.63
N LYS A 189 -0.56 4.28 1.08
CA LYS A 189 -1.01 2.91 0.84
C LYS A 189 -1.23 2.62 -0.65
N ILE A 190 -1.92 3.50 -1.37
CA ILE A 190 -2.13 3.31 -2.82
C ILE A 190 -0.81 3.37 -3.60
N GLN A 191 0.18 4.14 -3.15
CA GLN A 191 1.52 4.15 -3.75
C GLN A 191 2.24 2.79 -3.61
N CYS A 192 2.03 2.05 -2.52
CA CYS A 192 2.54 0.69 -2.41
C CYS A 192 1.92 -0.24 -3.47
N ILE A 193 0.60 -0.15 -3.65
CA ILE A 193 -0.12 -0.95 -4.66
C ILE A 193 0.33 -0.57 -6.06
N TYR A 194 0.48 0.74 -6.34
CA TYR A 194 1.01 1.23 -7.60
C TYR A 194 2.40 0.66 -7.89
N ARG A 195 3.34 0.75 -6.94
CA ARG A 195 4.70 0.20 -7.10
C ARG A 195 4.68 -1.33 -7.26
N CYS A 196 3.81 -2.04 -6.52
CA CYS A 196 3.63 -3.47 -6.70
C CYS A 196 3.26 -3.81 -8.15
N CYS A 197 2.23 -3.18 -8.70
CA CYS A 197 1.80 -3.39 -10.08
C CYS A 197 2.87 -2.97 -11.10
N SER A 198 3.53 -1.83 -10.89
CA SER A 198 4.64 -1.38 -11.74
C SER A 198 5.81 -2.38 -11.77
N HIS A 199 6.17 -2.97 -10.62
CA HIS A 199 7.19 -4.02 -10.57
C HIS A 199 6.77 -5.26 -11.35
N ILE A 200 5.51 -5.69 -11.23
CA ILE A 200 5.00 -6.81 -12.03
C ILE A 200 5.09 -6.46 -13.52
N MET A 201 4.53 -5.33 -13.95
CA MET A 201 4.52 -4.90 -15.36
C MET A 201 5.92 -4.79 -15.95
N THR A 202 6.89 -4.25 -15.20
CA THR A 202 8.29 -4.17 -15.62
C THR A 202 8.89 -5.56 -15.87
N LEU A 203 8.65 -6.52 -14.98
CA LEU A 203 9.16 -7.87 -15.13
C LEU A 203 8.47 -8.63 -16.27
N LEU A 204 7.16 -8.43 -16.46
CA LEU A 204 6.42 -9.02 -17.57
C LEU A 204 6.91 -8.47 -18.92
N SER A 205 7.16 -7.17 -19.04
CA SER A 205 7.67 -6.54 -20.27
C SER A 205 9.07 -7.05 -20.64
N THR A 206 9.93 -7.22 -19.64
CA THR A 206 11.29 -7.77 -19.85
C THR A 206 11.25 -9.21 -20.36
N SER A 207 10.26 -9.99 -19.96
CA SER A 207 10.12 -11.40 -20.36
C SER A 207 9.57 -11.60 -21.77
N GLN A 208 8.93 -10.59 -22.36
CA GLN A 208 8.20 -10.73 -23.62
C GLN A 208 8.76 -9.94 -24.79
N ASN A 209 9.63 -8.95 -24.58
CA ASN A 209 9.97 -7.91 -25.56
C ASN A 209 8.72 -7.22 -26.16
N SER A 210 7.59 -7.24 -25.46
CA SER A 210 6.32 -6.62 -25.84
C SER A 210 5.66 -6.00 -24.63
N ILE A 211 4.76 -5.05 -24.85
CA ILE A 211 4.01 -4.40 -23.79
C ILE A 211 3.00 -5.42 -23.22
N PRO A 212 3.06 -5.75 -21.90
CA PRO A 212 2.10 -6.66 -21.29
C PRO A 212 0.67 -6.08 -21.30
N SER A 213 -0.31 -6.95 -21.44
CA SER A 213 -1.73 -6.58 -21.38
C SER A 213 -2.28 -6.57 -19.95
N ALA A 214 -3.50 -6.05 -19.78
CA ALA A 214 -4.26 -6.18 -18.53
C ALA A 214 -4.48 -7.65 -18.12
N ASP A 215 -4.70 -8.52 -19.11
CA ASP A 215 -4.93 -9.95 -18.90
C ASP A 215 -3.66 -10.67 -18.42
N ASP A 216 -2.49 -10.13 -18.69
CA ASP A 216 -1.23 -10.66 -18.20
C ASP A 216 -0.99 -10.25 -16.72
N LEU A 217 -1.44 -9.04 -16.31
CA LEU A 217 -1.23 -8.50 -14.98
C LEU A 217 -2.06 -9.24 -13.91
N LEU A 218 -3.36 -9.39 -14.15
CA LEU A 218 -4.31 -9.84 -13.11
C LEU A 218 -3.96 -11.21 -12.53
N PRO A 219 -3.63 -12.26 -13.30
CA PRO A 219 -3.24 -13.58 -12.76
C PRO A 219 -2.00 -13.52 -11.87
N VAL A 220 -1.01 -12.70 -12.27
CA VAL A 220 0.23 -12.52 -11.51
C VAL A 220 -0.04 -11.72 -10.24
N LEU A 221 -0.86 -10.68 -10.30
CA LEU A 221 -1.24 -9.87 -9.15
C LEU A 221 -1.99 -10.70 -8.10
N ILE A 222 -2.91 -11.58 -8.52
CA ILE A 222 -3.60 -12.53 -7.62
C ILE A 222 -2.57 -13.40 -6.89
N PHE A 223 -1.61 -13.97 -7.61
CA PHE A 223 -0.55 -14.78 -7.02
C PHE A 223 0.28 -13.97 -6.01
N VAL A 224 0.68 -12.75 -6.36
CA VAL A 224 1.48 -11.85 -5.51
C VAL A 224 0.71 -11.48 -4.25
N VAL A 225 -0.59 -11.16 -4.34
CA VAL A 225 -1.45 -10.86 -3.18
C VAL A 225 -1.54 -12.05 -2.25
N ILE A 226 -1.77 -13.26 -2.78
CA ILE A 226 -1.82 -14.49 -1.98
C ILE A 226 -0.48 -14.76 -1.30
N LYS A 227 0.63 -14.64 -2.02
CA LYS A 227 1.98 -14.94 -1.49
C LYS A 227 2.48 -13.89 -0.50
N SER A 228 2.14 -12.62 -0.69
CA SER A 228 2.46 -11.58 0.28
C SER A 228 1.71 -11.75 1.59
N ASN A 229 0.50 -12.35 1.51
CA ASN A 229 -0.38 -12.56 2.65
C ASN A 229 -0.45 -11.33 3.57
N THR A 230 -0.72 -10.17 2.96
CA THR A 230 -0.75 -8.89 3.65
C THR A 230 -1.94 -8.85 4.62
N ARG A 231 -1.70 -8.32 5.82
CA ARG A 231 -2.76 -8.13 6.82
C ARG A 231 -3.67 -6.97 6.44
N SER A 232 -4.91 -7.03 6.93
CA SER A 232 -5.88 -5.92 6.86
C SER A 232 -6.18 -5.45 5.43
N ILE A 233 -6.29 -6.39 4.49
CA ILE A 233 -6.55 -6.09 3.07
C ILE A 233 -7.94 -5.45 2.91
N LEU A 234 -8.98 -5.98 3.58
CA LEU A 234 -10.36 -5.47 3.44
C LEU A 234 -10.47 -4.06 3.98
N SER A 235 -9.96 -3.82 5.20
CA SER A 235 -9.92 -2.48 5.77
C SER A 235 -9.06 -1.52 4.95
N THR A 236 -7.98 -1.99 4.31
CA THR A 236 -7.19 -1.17 3.38
C THR A 236 -8.03 -0.73 2.18
N ILE A 237 -8.82 -1.64 1.59
CA ILE A 237 -9.68 -1.32 0.44
C ILE A 237 -10.75 -0.30 0.85
N GLU A 238 -11.45 -0.53 1.95
CA GLU A 238 -12.48 0.38 2.43
C GLU A 238 -11.91 1.77 2.77
N TYR A 239 -10.76 1.80 3.43
CA TYR A 239 -10.07 3.03 3.80
C TYR A 239 -9.65 3.86 2.59
N ILE A 240 -9.05 3.22 1.57
CA ILE A 240 -8.64 3.91 0.34
C ILE A 240 -9.87 4.38 -0.44
N ASN A 241 -10.91 3.56 -0.57
CA ASN A 241 -12.15 3.95 -1.24
C ASN A 241 -12.81 5.16 -0.58
N THR A 242 -12.83 5.19 0.76
CA THR A 242 -13.45 6.28 1.52
C THR A 242 -12.67 7.59 1.39
N PHE A 243 -11.34 7.56 1.49
CA PHE A 243 -10.56 8.78 1.68
C PHE A 243 -9.74 9.21 0.47
N TYR A 244 -9.63 8.38 -0.56
CA TYR A 244 -8.72 8.67 -1.69
C TYR A 244 -9.26 8.33 -3.08
N LEU A 245 -10.39 7.64 -3.19
CA LEU A 245 -10.89 7.15 -4.49
C LEU A 245 -11.04 8.27 -5.52
N ASN A 246 -11.60 9.41 -5.12
CA ASN A 246 -11.85 10.55 -6.00
C ASN A 246 -10.58 11.32 -6.41
N GLU A 247 -9.45 11.08 -5.75
CA GLU A 247 -8.17 11.70 -6.07
C GLU A 247 -7.33 10.87 -7.04
N MET A 248 -7.74 9.62 -7.30
CA MET A 248 -7.01 8.73 -8.20
C MET A 248 -7.27 9.10 -9.66
N THR A 249 -6.21 9.13 -10.44
CA THR A 249 -6.28 9.41 -11.88
C THR A 249 -5.37 8.47 -12.67
N GLY A 250 -5.68 8.28 -13.95
CA GLY A 250 -4.81 7.60 -14.90
C GLY A 250 -4.44 6.18 -14.46
N GLU A 251 -3.15 5.88 -14.50
CA GLU A 251 -2.58 4.55 -14.23
C GLU A 251 -2.81 4.10 -12.79
N GLN A 252 -2.85 5.04 -11.84
CA GLN A 252 -3.11 4.72 -10.43
C GLN A 252 -4.52 4.16 -10.24
N SER A 253 -5.54 4.77 -10.87
CA SER A 253 -6.92 4.28 -10.84
C SER A 253 -7.06 2.91 -11.50
N TYR A 254 -6.34 2.69 -12.61
CA TYR A 254 -6.30 1.39 -13.27
C TYR A 254 -5.71 0.30 -12.36
N TYR A 255 -4.54 0.51 -11.76
CA TYR A 255 -3.93 -0.48 -10.87
C TYR A 255 -4.75 -0.72 -9.61
N TRP A 256 -5.43 0.31 -9.12
CA TRP A 256 -6.37 0.15 -8.01
C TRP A 256 -7.52 -0.79 -8.36
N THR A 257 -8.12 -0.62 -9.52
CA THR A 257 -9.19 -1.50 -10.02
C THR A 257 -8.69 -2.94 -10.16
N GLN A 258 -7.49 -3.14 -10.70
CA GLN A 258 -6.89 -4.48 -10.82
C GLN A 258 -6.65 -5.12 -9.45
N PHE A 259 -6.18 -4.35 -8.48
CA PHE A 259 -5.96 -4.84 -7.11
C PHE A 259 -7.27 -5.25 -6.44
N CYS A 260 -8.31 -4.43 -6.53
CA CYS A 260 -9.63 -4.78 -6.01
C CYS A 260 -10.20 -6.04 -6.68
N SER A 261 -10.08 -6.15 -7.99
CA SER A 261 -10.50 -7.34 -8.76
C SER A 261 -9.74 -8.60 -8.32
N ALA A 262 -8.44 -8.48 -8.06
CA ALA A 262 -7.64 -9.60 -7.55
C ALA A 262 -8.11 -10.07 -6.17
N VAL A 263 -8.42 -9.15 -5.26
CA VAL A 263 -8.91 -9.50 -3.92
C VAL A 263 -10.31 -10.14 -3.98
N GLU A 264 -11.21 -9.63 -4.84
CA GLU A 264 -12.54 -10.24 -5.02
C GLU A 264 -12.45 -11.65 -5.64
N PHE A 265 -11.53 -11.87 -6.58
CA PHE A 265 -11.28 -13.21 -7.12
C PHE A 265 -10.77 -14.17 -6.04
N ILE A 266 -9.87 -13.73 -5.17
CA ILE A 266 -9.37 -14.52 -4.03
C ILE A 266 -10.54 -14.91 -3.10
N LYS A 267 -11.43 -13.98 -2.77
CA LYS A 267 -12.63 -14.28 -1.98
C LYS A 267 -13.51 -15.34 -2.64
N THR A 268 -13.69 -15.25 -3.95
CA THR A 268 -14.47 -16.27 -4.71
C THR A 268 -13.83 -17.66 -4.63
N ILE A 269 -12.50 -17.78 -4.78
CA ILE A 269 -11.78 -19.05 -4.62
C ILE A 269 -12.01 -19.64 -3.23
N LEU A 270 -11.91 -18.81 -2.19
CA LEU A 270 -12.06 -19.23 -0.79
C LEU A 270 -13.48 -19.69 -0.48
N HIS A 271 -14.50 -19.13 -1.13
CA HIS A 271 -15.88 -19.59 -1.00
C HIS A 271 -16.16 -20.91 -1.73
N CYS A 272 -15.47 -21.17 -2.86
CA CYS A 272 -15.66 -22.38 -3.64
C CYS A 272 -14.89 -23.60 -3.09
N ASN A 273 -13.87 -23.39 -2.26
CA ASN A 273 -13.05 -24.42 -1.62
C ASN A 273 -13.03 -24.19 -0.09
N PRO A 274 -14.14 -24.51 0.63
CA PRO A 274 -14.22 -24.31 2.08
C PRO A 274 -13.29 -25.25 2.86
#